data_1f20c9d01818df86ea1d97bcecb65773
#
_entry.id   1f20c9d01818df86ea1d97bcecb65773
#
_cell.length_a   1.000
_cell.length_b   1.000
_cell.length_c   1.000
_cell.angle_alpha   90.00
_cell.angle_beta   90.00
_cell.angle_gamma   90.00
#
_symmetry.space_group_name_H-M   'P 1'
#
loop_
_entity.id
_entity.type
_entity.pdbx_description
1 polymer ?
#
loop_
_entity_poly.entity_id
_entity_poly.type
_entity_poly.pdbx_seq_one_letter_code
_entity_poly.pdbx_strand_id
1 'polypeptide(L)'
;MITRIREVRRARNMTLDDVARACSPPTTPQTIGRLEMGTRTVSVGWLNRIAAALGVEASDLVDHPDRAELPVVAILGPNGAVAPRRTAIVVPPRAAPGLIAITVSSSLGDYRAGDEIWCERLEPEQYGRALNRDLILPRPAGRFLFGRLIGREPPLSGQPGKLHLIPPGAGGRQTVVTDPAWAAMAVRLVRGL
;
A
#
# COMPACT_ATOMS: atom_id res chain seq x y z
N MET A 1 5.62 24.85 -0.33
CA MET A 1 4.62 23.76 -0.45
C MET A 1 3.76 24.14 -1.64
N ILE A 2 3.83 23.37 -2.72
CA ILE A 2 2.97 23.57 -3.90
C ILE A 2 1.67 22.85 -3.60
N THR A 3 0.54 23.54 -3.78
CA THR A 3 -0.78 22.96 -3.49
C THR A 3 -1.52 22.71 -4.80
N ARG A 4 -2.28 21.62 -4.83
CA ARG A 4 -3.14 21.22 -5.97
C ARG A 4 -4.59 21.72 -5.81
N ILE A 5 -4.82 22.67 -4.89
CA ILE A 5 -6.17 23.17 -4.56
C ILE A 5 -6.90 23.61 -5.83
N ARG A 6 -6.23 24.36 -6.72
CA ARG A 6 -6.81 24.84 -7.98
C ARG A 6 -7.20 23.70 -8.92
N GLU A 7 -6.37 22.68 -9.04
CA GLU A 7 -6.61 21.52 -9.91
C GLU A 7 -7.81 20.72 -9.43
N VAL A 8 -7.83 20.39 -8.12
CA VAL A 8 -8.91 19.63 -7.52
C VAL A 8 -10.24 20.39 -7.57
N ARG A 9 -10.21 21.71 -7.30
CA ARG A 9 -11.41 22.55 -7.43
C ARG A 9 -11.97 22.53 -8.86
N ARG A 10 -11.11 22.69 -9.87
CA ARG A 10 -11.52 22.66 -11.29
C ARG A 10 -12.07 21.28 -11.68
N ALA A 11 -11.43 20.18 -11.23
CA ALA A 11 -11.91 18.83 -11.46
C ALA A 11 -13.31 18.58 -10.84
N ARG A 12 -13.65 19.32 -9.78
CA ARG A 12 -14.98 19.31 -9.13
C ARG A 12 -15.95 20.33 -9.76
N ASN A 13 -15.56 21.08 -10.82
CA ASN A 13 -16.35 22.12 -11.47
C ASN A 13 -16.82 23.21 -10.49
N MET A 14 -16.08 23.49 -9.43
CA MET A 14 -16.41 24.51 -8.43
C MET A 14 -15.70 25.83 -8.74
N THR A 15 -16.41 26.95 -8.52
CA THR A 15 -15.83 28.29 -8.53
C THR A 15 -15.12 28.60 -7.22
N LEU A 16 -14.33 29.67 -7.18
CA LEU A 16 -13.73 30.15 -5.93
C LEU A 16 -14.79 30.50 -4.87
N ASP A 17 -15.93 31.01 -5.31
CA ASP A 17 -17.04 31.40 -4.47
C ASP A 17 -17.76 30.17 -3.89
N ASP A 18 -17.94 29.11 -4.67
CA ASP A 18 -18.53 27.85 -4.20
C ASP A 18 -17.70 27.23 -3.08
N VAL A 19 -16.37 27.15 -3.26
CA VAL A 19 -15.47 26.64 -2.24
C VAL A 19 -15.48 27.53 -1.00
N ALA A 20 -15.47 28.85 -1.18
CA ALA A 20 -15.49 29.80 -0.07
C ALA A 20 -16.74 29.65 0.80
N ARG A 21 -17.90 29.48 0.18
CA ARG A 21 -19.18 29.22 0.87
C ARG A 21 -19.25 27.84 1.53
N ALA A 22 -18.71 26.83 0.88
CA ALA A 22 -18.70 25.46 1.40
C ALA A 22 -17.71 25.23 2.56
N CYS A 23 -16.76 26.13 2.75
CA CYS A 23 -15.86 26.09 3.92
C CYS A 23 -16.62 26.31 5.24
N SER A 24 -16.22 25.61 6.30
CA SER A 24 -16.74 25.83 7.66
C SER A 24 -15.62 26.26 8.60
N PRO A 25 -15.69 27.48 9.15
CA PRO A 25 -16.58 28.60 8.84
C PRO A 25 -16.40 29.13 7.41
N PRO A 26 -17.41 29.79 6.82
CA PRO A 26 -17.29 30.36 5.47
C PRO A 26 -16.13 31.36 5.34
N THR A 27 -15.60 31.52 4.12
CA THR A 27 -14.50 32.44 3.84
C THR A 27 -14.79 33.26 2.55
N THR A 28 -13.81 34.02 2.08
CA THR A 28 -13.97 34.81 0.84
C THR A 28 -13.32 34.15 -0.34
N PRO A 29 -13.85 34.32 -1.55
CA PRO A 29 -13.21 33.83 -2.80
C PRO A 29 -11.78 34.32 -2.95
N GLN A 30 -11.48 35.55 -2.53
CA GLN A 30 -10.13 36.13 -2.54
C GLN A 30 -9.16 35.34 -1.65
N THR A 31 -9.64 34.89 -0.48
CA THR A 31 -8.82 34.06 0.42
C THR A 31 -8.49 32.72 -0.23
N ILE A 32 -9.46 32.04 -0.83
CA ILE A 32 -9.24 30.80 -1.57
C ILE A 32 -8.26 31.03 -2.71
N GLY A 33 -8.44 32.08 -3.52
CA GLY A 33 -7.54 32.42 -4.62
C GLY A 33 -6.10 32.68 -4.17
N ARG A 34 -5.89 33.36 -3.03
CA ARG A 34 -4.56 33.58 -2.44
C ARG A 34 -3.89 32.29 -1.98
N LEU A 35 -4.65 31.37 -1.40
CA LEU A 35 -4.17 30.04 -1.00
C LEU A 35 -3.82 29.19 -2.24
N GLU A 36 -4.61 29.23 -3.30
CA GLU A 36 -4.33 28.54 -4.56
C GLU A 36 -3.06 29.06 -5.28
N MET A 37 -2.83 30.38 -5.22
CA MET A 37 -1.68 31.00 -5.86
C MET A 37 -0.41 30.96 -4.99
N GLY A 38 -0.49 30.43 -3.78
CA GLY A 38 0.65 30.40 -2.87
C GLY A 38 1.07 31.76 -2.30
N THR A 39 0.27 32.83 -2.55
CA THR A 39 0.54 34.18 -1.99
C THR A 39 0.16 34.28 -0.51
N ARG A 40 -0.47 33.25 0.02
CA ARG A 40 -0.74 33.05 1.44
C ARG A 40 -0.30 31.65 1.85
N THR A 41 0.35 31.54 3.00
CA THR A 41 0.77 30.24 3.55
C THR A 41 -0.45 29.37 3.85
N VAL A 42 -0.43 28.13 3.31
CA VAL A 42 -1.45 27.11 3.55
C VAL A 42 -1.07 26.36 4.81
N SER A 43 -1.81 26.57 5.90
CA SER A 43 -1.67 25.78 7.13
C SER A 43 -2.45 24.47 7.02
N VAL A 44 -2.15 23.49 7.89
CA VAL A 44 -2.91 22.23 7.98
C VAL A 44 -4.40 22.49 8.20
N GLY A 45 -4.75 23.50 9.01
CA GLY A 45 -6.14 23.90 9.23
C GLY A 45 -6.83 24.37 7.93
N TRP A 46 -6.14 25.09 7.06
CA TRP A 46 -6.68 25.48 5.76
C TRP A 46 -6.81 24.29 4.81
N LEU A 47 -5.83 23.36 4.80
CA LEU A 47 -5.91 22.14 3.98
C LEU A 47 -7.14 21.32 4.34
N ASN A 48 -7.33 21.02 5.63
CA ASN A 48 -8.49 20.24 6.10
C ASN A 48 -9.81 20.91 5.75
N ARG A 49 -9.89 22.22 5.92
CA ARG A 49 -11.10 23.01 5.68
C ARG A 49 -11.47 23.05 4.18
N ILE A 50 -10.48 23.22 3.30
CA ILE A 50 -10.69 23.22 1.85
C ILE A 50 -10.98 21.79 1.36
N ALA A 51 -10.29 20.78 1.89
CA ALA A 51 -10.53 19.38 1.57
C ALA A 51 -11.98 18.98 1.87
N ALA A 52 -12.47 19.33 3.07
CA ALA A 52 -13.87 19.11 3.43
C ALA A 52 -14.84 19.81 2.47
N ALA A 53 -14.56 21.07 2.09
CA ALA A 53 -15.38 21.83 1.14
C ALA A 53 -15.41 21.22 -0.26
N LEU A 54 -14.29 20.59 -0.68
CA LEU A 54 -14.16 19.94 -1.99
C LEU A 54 -14.59 18.47 -1.97
N GLY A 55 -14.85 17.87 -0.80
CA GLY A 55 -15.19 16.45 -0.65
C GLY A 55 -14.04 15.52 -1.04
N VAL A 56 -12.80 15.84 -0.60
CA VAL A 56 -11.57 15.09 -0.83
C VAL A 56 -10.75 14.99 0.46
N GLU A 57 -9.72 14.17 0.46
CA GLU A 57 -8.75 14.13 1.56
C GLU A 57 -7.77 15.30 1.49
N ALA A 58 -7.29 15.79 2.65
CA ALA A 58 -6.33 16.89 2.71
C ALA A 58 -5.01 16.56 1.97
N SER A 59 -4.64 15.28 1.94
CA SER A 59 -3.50 14.75 1.17
C SER A 59 -3.62 14.96 -0.34
N ASP A 60 -4.85 15.00 -0.88
CA ASP A 60 -5.08 15.21 -2.31
C ASP A 60 -4.83 16.66 -2.74
N LEU A 61 -4.82 17.58 -1.78
CA LEU A 61 -4.60 19.00 -1.99
C LEU A 61 -3.12 19.41 -1.91
N VAL A 62 -2.23 18.49 -1.54
CA VAL A 62 -0.80 18.73 -1.44
C VAL A 62 -0.11 18.08 -2.62
N ASP A 63 0.74 18.86 -3.30
CA ASP A 63 1.66 18.29 -4.26
C ASP A 63 2.75 17.55 -3.48
N HIS A 64 2.70 16.22 -3.58
CA HIS A 64 3.75 15.38 -3.03
C HIS A 64 4.82 15.23 -4.11
N PRO A 65 5.99 15.88 -3.94
CA PRO A 65 7.12 15.67 -4.86
C PRO A 65 7.55 14.20 -4.95
N ASP A 66 7.14 13.39 -3.97
CA ASP A 66 7.38 11.95 -3.92
C ASP A 66 6.36 11.09 -4.68
N ARG A 67 5.39 11.67 -5.39
CA ARG A 67 4.68 10.95 -6.46
C ARG A 67 5.56 10.93 -7.70
N ALA A 68 6.72 10.30 -7.60
CA ALA A 68 7.55 10.01 -8.75
C ALA A 68 6.78 9.05 -9.68
N GLU A 69 5.99 9.60 -10.58
CA GLU A 69 5.42 8.85 -11.68
C GLU A 69 6.56 8.56 -12.67
N LEU A 70 6.81 7.28 -12.91
CA LEU A 70 7.82 6.87 -13.89
C LEU A 70 7.15 6.66 -15.24
N PRO A 71 7.52 7.43 -16.29
CA PRO A 71 6.96 7.21 -17.61
C PRO A 71 7.42 5.85 -18.14
N VAL A 72 6.49 5.05 -18.66
CA VAL A 72 6.81 3.80 -19.34
C VAL A 72 7.28 4.12 -20.75
N VAL A 73 8.58 3.99 -20.98
CA VAL A 73 9.18 4.27 -22.31
C VAL A 73 9.14 3.04 -23.22
N ALA A 74 9.09 1.84 -22.65
CA ALA A 74 9.03 0.59 -23.41
C ALA A 74 8.31 -0.53 -22.63
N ILE A 75 7.72 -1.46 -23.38
CA ILE A 75 7.16 -2.72 -22.87
C ILE A 75 8.09 -3.84 -23.34
N LEU A 76 8.69 -4.57 -22.41
CA LEU A 76 9.54 -5.70 -22.69
C LEU A 76 8.70 -6.98 -22.78
N GLY A 77 8.79 -7.68 -23.91
CA GLY A 77 8.11 -8.94 -24.16
C GLY A 77 9.06 -9.98 -24.76
N PRO A 78 8.55 -11.19 -25.11
CA PRO A 78 9.36 -12.27 -25.70
C PRO A 78 10.10 -11.86 -26.98
N ASN A 79 9.56 -10.91 -27.73
CA ASN A 79 10.10 -10.41 -28.99
C ASN A 79 10.92 -9.12 -28.86
N GLY A 80 11.38 -8.80 -27.64
CA GLY A 80 12.14 -7.59 -27.34
C GLY A 80 11.31 -6.45 -26.75
N ALA A 81 11.87 -5.24 -26.77
CA ALA A 81 11.25 -4.05 -26.22
C ALA A 81 10.54 -3.23 -27.31
N VAL A 82 9.30 -2.86 -27.08
CA VAL A 82 8.48 -2.05 -27.99
C VAL A 82 7.90 -0.83 -27.27
N ALA A 83 7.71 0.27 -28.00
CA ALA A 83 7.05 1.45 -27.43
C ALA A 83 5.60 1.14 -27.03
N PRO A 84 5.10 1.68 -25.91
CA PRO A 84 3.71 1.51 -25.51
C PRO A 84 2.78 2.21 -26.53
N ARG A 85 1.67 1.58 -26.87
CA ARG A 85 0.67 2.14 -27.82
C ARG A 85 -0.05 3.38 -27.28
N ARG A 86 -0.04 3.56 -25.97
CA ARG A 86 -0.62 4.72 -25.25
C ARG A 86 0.37 5.12 -24.17
N THR A 87 0.41 6.40 -23.83
CA THR A 87 1.19 6.89 -22.69
C THR A 87 0.77 6.12 -21.46
N ALA A 88 1.75 5.52 -20.79
CA ALA A 88 1.57 4.78 -19.54
C ALA A 88 2.58 5.26 -18.50
N ILE A 89 2.19 5.21 -17.24
CA ILE A 89 3.03 5.57 -16.11
C ILE A 89 3.03 4.41 -15.11
N VAL A 90 4.15 4.25 -14.41
CA VAL A 90 4.26 3.38 -13.22
C VAL A 90 4.28 4.28 -12.00
N VAL A 91 3.36 4.04 -11.09
CA VAL A 91 3.35 4.68 -9.77
C VAL A 91 4.06 3.75 -8.80
N PRO A 92 5.19 4.17 -8.18
CA PRO A 92 5.85 3.36 -7.17
C PRO A 92 4.87 3.01 -6.04
N PRO A 93 4.86 1.75 -5.60
CA PRO A 93 3.97 1.33 -4.54
C PRO A 93 4.33 2.01 -3.21
N ARG A 94 3.31 2.41 -2.47
CA ARG A 94 3.45 2.86 -1.08
C ARG A 94 3.04 1.73 -0.14
N ALA A 95 3.72 1.64 1.00
CA ALA A 95 3.29 0.75 2.05
C ALA A 95 1.96 1.25 2.63
N ALA A 96 0.93 0.41 2.59
CA ALA A 96 -0.32 0.70 3.28
C ALA A 96 -0.11 0.63 4.81
N PRO A 97 -0.86 1.41 5.61
CA PRO A 97 -0.83 1.28 7.06
C PRO A 97 -1.09 -0.17 7.50
N GLY A 98 -0.33 -0.65 8.49
CA GLY A 98 -0.50 -2.01 9.03
C GLY A 98 0.26 -3.11 8.28
N LEU A 99 0.93 -2.81 7.17
CA LEU A 99 1.86 -3.76 6.56
C LEU A 99 3.10 -3.94 7.44
N ILE A 100 3.64 -5.16 7.41
CA ILE A 100 4.94 -5.49 8.00
C ILE A 100 5.89 -5.92 6.88
N ALA A 101 7.20 -5.80 7.10
CA ALA A 101 8.20 -6.19 6.12
C ALA A 101 9.14 -7.27 6.67
N ILE A 102 9.64 -8.10 5.74
CA ILE A 102 10.69 -9.09 5.96
C ILE A 102 11.84 -8.72 5.03
N THR A 103 13.06 -8.66 5.53
CA THR A 103 14.26 -8.54 4.71
C THR A 103 14.89 -9.92 4.52
N VAL A 104 15.23 -10.27 3.29
CA VAL A 104 15.88 -11.53 2.95
C VAL A 104 17.39 -11.35 3.05
N SER A 105 18.03 -12.00 4.02
CA SER A 105 19.49 -11.89 4.26
C SER A 105 20.31 -12.82 3.36
N SER A 106 19.72 -13.93 2.91
CA SER A 106 20.37 -14.88 2.00
C SER A 106 19.32 -15.49 1.06
N SER A 107 19.74 -15.80 -0.18
CA SER A 107 18.82 -16.31 -1.20
C SER A 107 18.21 -17.64 -0.80
N LEU A 108 16.87 -17.76 -0.97
CA LEU A 108 16.09 -18.93 -0.57
C LEU A 108 14.88 -19.09 -1.50
N GLY A 109 14.84 -20.16 -2.29
CA GLY A 109 13.80 -20.39 -3.30
C GLY A 109 13.76 -19.25 -4.32
N ASP A 110 12.62 -18.62 -4.49
CA ASP A 110 12.41 -17.49 -5.41
C ASP A 110 12.91 -16.14 -4.87
N TYR A 111 13.30 -16.10 -3.59
CA TYR A 111 13.74 -14.89 -2.90
C TYR A 111 15.27 -14.75 -2.96
N ARG A 112 15.75 -13.54 -3.20
CA ARG A 112 17.19 -13.23 -3.27
C ARG A 112 17.62 -12.42 -2.03
N ALA A 113 18.88 -12.50 -1.68
CA ALA A 113 19.46 -11.63 -0.66
C ALA A 113 19.24 -10.16 -1.05
N GLY A 114 18.76 -9.36 -0.10
CA GLY A 114 18.39 -7.96 -0.30
C GLY A 114 16.93 -7.72 -0.69
N ASP A 115 16.15 -8.77 -0.99
CA ASP A 115 14.72 -8.62 -1.22
C ASP A 115 14.00 -8.15 0.05
N GLU A 116 12.96 -7.34 -0.15
CA GLU A 116 12.01 -6.98 0.89
C GLU A 116 10.63 -7.56 0.55
N ILE A 117 10.06 -8.31 1.47
CA ILE A 117 8.74 -8.90 1.33
C ILE A 117 7.77 -8.13 2.21
N TRP A 118 6.81 -7.46 1.61
CA TRP A 118 5.75 -6.78 2.35
C TRP A 118 4.59 -7.71 2.60
N CYS A 119 4.13 -7.75 3.85
CA CYS A 119 3.11 -8.68 4.30
C CYS A 119 1.93 -7.95 4.93
N GLU A 120 0.72 -8.38 4.60
CA GLU A 120 -0.54 -7.94 5.19
C GLU A 120 -0.88 -8.85 6.37
N ARG A 121 -1.12 -8.29 7.55
CA ARG A 121 -1.63 -9.06 8.70
C ARG A 121 -3.05 -9.54 8.41
N LEU A 122 -3.30 -10.79 8.78
CA LEU A 122 -4.59 -11.44 8.62
C LEU A 122 -5.15 -11.82 9.98
N GLU A 123 -6.44 -11.63 10.15
CA GLU A 123 -7.19 -12.20 11.25
C GLU A 123 -7.42 -13.72 11.01
N PRO A 124 -7.63 -14.53 12.06
CA PRO A 124 -7.79 -15.98 11.94
C PRO A 124 -8.85 -16.42 10.92
N GLU A 125 -9.94 -15.68 10.82
CA GLU A 125 -11.03 -15.94 9.87
C GLU A 125 -10.56 -15.77 8.41
N GLN A 126 -9.59 -14.88 8.19
CA GLN A 126 -9.05 -14.51 6.88
C GLN A 126 -7.91 -15.42 6.41
N TYR A 127 -7.41 -16.35 7.23
CA TYR A 127 -6.28 -17.22 6.85
C TYR A 127 -6.53 -18.02 5.57
N GLY A 128 -7.78 -18.26 5.21
CA GLY A 128 -8.15 -18.88 3.92
C GLY A 128 -7.69 -18.08 2.70
N ARG A 129 -7.55 -16.76 2.79
CA ARG A 129 -7.05 -15.89 1.70
C ARG A 129 -5.59 -16.17 1.34
N ALA A 130 -4.84 -16.72 2.30
CA ALA A 130 -3.42 -17.03 2.12
C ALA A 130 -3.16 -18.42 1.54
N LEU A 131 -4.19 -19.20 1.20
CA LEU A 131 -3.99 -20.52 0.59
C LEU A 131 -3.19 -20.40 -0.72
N ASN A 132 -2.15 -21.22 -0.86
CA ASN A 132 -1.17 -21.18 -1.96
C ASN A 132 -0.35 -19.88 -2.04
N ARG A 133 -0.30 -19.10 -0.95
CA ARG A 133 0.54 -17.91 -0.82
C ARG A 133 1.56 -18.08 0.30
N ASP A 134 2.62 -17.32 0.23
CA ASP A 134 3.64 -17.31 1.27
C ASP A 134 3.17 -16.40 2.41
N LEU A 135 3.40 -16.86 3.63
CA LEU A 135 3.07 -16.11 4.84
C LEU A 135 4.14 -16.29 5.92
N ILE A 136 4.20 -15.31 6.81
CA ILE A 136 5.00 -15.36 8.02
C ILE A 136 4.09 -15.50 9.23
N LEU A 137 4.52 -16.27 10.20
CA LEU A 137 3.84 -16.42 11.48
C LEU A 137 4.86 -16.60 12.62
N PRO A 138 4.49 -16.21 13.85
CA PRO A 138 5.37 -16.35 15.00
C PRO A 138 5.50 -17.80 15.44
N ARG A 139 6.66 -18.10 16.02
CA ARG A 139 6.98 -19.35 16.71
C ARG A 139 7.46 -19.03 18.13
N PRO A 140 7.39 -19.99 19.05
CA PRO A 140 7.94 -19.80 20.39
C PRO A 140 9.40 -19.31 20.38
N ALA A 141 9.79 -18.62 21.45
CA ALA A 141 11.13 -18.06 21.66
C ALA A 141 11.54 -17.00 20.62
N GLY A 142 10.60 -16.13 20.17
CA GLY A 142 10.91 -15.02 19.28
C GLY A 142 11.31 -15.41 17.86
N ARG A 143 11.09 -16.67 17.47
CA ARG A 143 11.34 -17.16 16.11
C ARG A 143 10.14 -16.93 15.21
N PHE A 144 10.37 -17.02 13.91
CA PHE A 144 9.32 -16.95 12.90
C PHE A 144 9.41 -18.14 11.95
N LEU A 145 8.29 -18.51 11.36
CA LEU A 145 8.22 -19.43 10.24
C LEU A 145 7.70 -18.64 9.03
N PHE A 146 8.44 -18.72 7.94
CA PHE A 146 8.02 -18.21 6.64
C PHE A 146 7.86 -19.38 5.68
N GLY A 147 6.75 -19.42 4.94
CA GLY A 147 6.49 -20.51 4.01
C GLY A 147 5.15 -20.40 3.31
N ARG A 148 4.96 -21.28 2.33
CA ARG A 148 3.72 -21.36 1.55
C ARG A 148 2.66 -22.11 2.32
N LEU A 149 1.50 -21.50 2.48
CA LEU A 149 0.33 -22.16 3.08
C LEU A 149 -0.28 -23.13 2.06
N ILE A 150 -0.21 -24.42 2.37
CA ILE A 150 -0.71 -25.49 1.51
C ILE A 150 -2.00 -26.11 2.02
N GLY A 151 -2.38 -25.86 3.26
CA GLY A 151 -3.59 -26.38 3.87
C GLY A 151 -3.96 -25.64 5.15
N ARG A 152 -5.24 -25.66 5.46
CA ARG A 152 -5.81 -25.07 6.68
C ARG A 152 -6.85 -26.00 7.26
N GLU A 153 -6.78 -26.24 8.55
CA GLU A 153 -7.84 -26.84 9.35
C GLU A 153 -8.44 -25.72 10.21
N PRO A 154 -9.71 -25.33 9.99
CA PRO A 154 -10.34 -24.32 10.83
C PRO A 154 -10.52 -24.85 12.28
N PRO A 155 -10.57 -23.97 13.29
CA PRO A 155 -10.88 -24.40 14.64
C PRO A 155 -12.27 -25.02 14.68
N LEU A 156 -12.37 -26.16 15.37
CA LEU A 156 -13.63 -26.84 15.68
C LEU A 156 -13.83 -26.87 17.18
N SER A 157 -15.05 -27.12 17.66
CA SER A 157 -15.34 -27.22 19.09
C SER A 157 -14.34 -28.12 19.82
N GLY A 158 -13.51 -27.52 20.67
CA GLY A 158 -12.48 -28.21 21.46
C GLY A 158 -11.18 -28.56 20.72
N GLN A 159 -11.04 -28.18 19.43
CA GLN A 159 -9.78 -28.35 18.67
C GLN A 159 -9.30 -27.04 18.09
N PRO A 160 -8.02 -26.67 18.34
CA PRO A 160 -7.42 -25.46 17.77
C PRO A 160 -7.24 -25.59 16.26
N GLY A 161 -7.30 -24.46 15.56
CA GLY A 161 -7.03 -24.41 14.13
C GLY A 161 -5.57 -24.75 13.80
N LYS A 162 -5.32 -25.28 12.60
CA LYS A 162 -3.97 -25.62 12.13
C LYS A 162 -3.70 -25.02 10.76
N LEU A 163 -2.46 -24.58 10.57
CA LEU A 163 -1.92 -24.12 9.30
C LEU A 163 -0.79 -25.05 8.87
N HIS A 164 -0.85 -25.52 7.64
CA HIS A 164 0.14 -26.41 7.03
C HIS A 164 1.01 -25.60 6.06
N LEU A 165 2.29 -25.48 6.38
CA LEU A 165 3.22 -24.67 5.57
C LEU A 165 4.37 -25.52 5.03
N ILE A 166 4.83 -25.13 3.84
CA ILE A 166 6.12 -25.59 3.29
C ILE A 166 7.05 -24.38 3.26
N PRO A 167 8.19 -24.41 4.00
CA PRO A 167 9.21 -23.38 3.89
C PRO A 167 9.75 -23.30 2.45
N PRO A 168 10.14 -22.10 1.95
CA PRO A 168 10.70 -21.95 0.62
C PRO A 168 12.08 -22.64 0.55
N GLY A 169 12.44 -23.11 -0.65
CA GLY A 169 13.73 -23.76 -0.93
C GLY A 169 13.62 -25.26 -1.10
N ALA A 170 14.69 -25.85 -1.66
CA ALA A 170 14.74 -27.27 -1.95
C ALA A 170 14.77 -28.09 -0.65
N GLY A 171 13.90 -29.08 -0.53
CA GLY A 171 13.84 -29.99 0.63
C GLY A 171 13.07 -29.47 1.83
N GLY A 172 12.31 -28.38 1.70
CA GLY A 172 11.41 -27.88 2.75
C GLY A 172 10.40 -28.96 3.14
N ARG A 173 10.40 -29.36 4.43
CA ARG A 173 9.40 -30.30 4.96
C ARG A 173 8.17 -29.53 5.43
N GLN A 174 7.00 -30.12 5.20
CA GLN A 174 5.75 -29.59 5.72
C GLN A 174 5.86 -29.39 7.23
N THR A 175 5.47 -28.19 7.66
CA THR A 175 5.38 -27.84 9.09
C THR A 175 3.96 -27.48 9.41
N VAL A 176 3.44 -28.04 10.49
CA VAL A 176 2.10 -27.73 11.03
C VAL A 176 2.26 -26.74 12.17
N VAL A 177 1.51 -25.67 12.14
CA VAL A 177 1.44 -24.67 13.21
C VAL A 177 0.02 -24.60 13.72
N THR A 178 -0.12 -24.85 15.00
CA THR A 178 -1.41 -24.86 15.70
C THR A 178 -1.63 -23.49 16.32
N ASP A 179 -2.79 -22.92 16.06
CA ASP A 179 -3.31 -21.69 16.64
C ASP A 179 -2.26 -20.55 16.73
N PRO A 180 -1.70 -20.09 15.61
CA PRO A 180 -0.71 -19.02 15.63
C PRO A 180 -1.35 -17.73 16.15
N ALA A 181 -0.63 -17.00 17.01
CA ALA A 181 -1.11 -15.75 17.59
C ALA A 181 -1.46 -14.70 16.53
N TRP A 182 -0.80 -14.74 15.37
CA TRP A 182 -1.10 -13.96 14.17
C TRP A 182 -0.43 -14.60 12.95
N ALA A 183 -0.88 -14.22 11.77
CA ALA A 183 -0.21 -14.52 10.51
C ALA A 183 -0.20 -13.28 9.62
N ALA A 184 0.79 -13.19 8.71
CA ALA A 184 0.78 -12.13 7.71
C ALA A 184 1.15 -12.70 6.34
N MET A 185 0.31 -12.40 5.34
CA MET A 185 0.42 -12.91 3.98
C MET A 185 1.31 -11.99 3.14
N ALA A 186 2.27 -12.57 2.41
CA ALA A 186 3.08 -11.84 1.45
C ALA A 186 2.21 -11.27 0.33
N VAL A 187 2.25 -9.95 0.16
CA VAL A 187 1.44 -9.21 -0.83
C VAL A 187 2.31 -8.53 -1.88
N ARG A 188 3.58 -8.32 -1.59
CA ARG A 188 4.51 -7.64 -2.50
C ARG A 188 5.95 -8.06 -2.26
N LEU A 189 6.70 -8.15 -3.35
CA LEU A 189 8.15 -8.30 -3.36
C LEU A 189 8.76 -7.02 -3.93
N VAL A 190 9.70 -6.43 -3.20
CA VAL A 190 10.52 -5.30 -3.66
C VAL A 190 11.95 -5.80 -3.82
N ARG A 191 12.52 -5.63 -4.99
CA ARG A 191 13.86 -6.09 -5.34
C ARG A 191 14.64 -4.96 -5.98
N GLY A 192 15.81 -4.66 -5.43
CA GLY A 192 16.86 -3.88 -6.10
C GLY A 192 17.58 -4.74 -7.12
N LEU A 193 18.06 -4.12 -8.20
CA LEU A 193 18.88 -4.78 -9.24
C LEU A 193 20.37 -4.57 -8.98
#